data_a738078eb84279eb1c92961f477d6f6e
#
_entry.id   a738078eb84279eb1c92961f477d6f6e
#
_cell.length_a   1.000
_cell.length_b   1.000
_cell.length_c   1.000
_cell.angle_alpha   90.00
_cell.angle_beta   90.00
_cell.angle_gamma   90.00
#
_symmetry.space_group_name_H-M   'P 1'
#
loop_
_entity.id
_entity.type
_entity.pdbx_description
1 polymer ?
#
loop_
_entity_poly.entity_id
_entity_poly.type
_entity_poly.pdbx_seq_one_letter_code
_entity_poly.pdbx_strand_id
1 'polypeptide(L)'
;MAKNNQSAKARMGAIGESLVVAKLMQQGWDAFNANCTIKNYKSIDIICLNSDLREDGDLRWKPKTALVQVKTCNQKNIPIGFTMEQTQDIKYLEDNVKGPYVLIYREEKDGGSKYRFFVISRKDFIKLAYELHHWYIHDWEREKPLVLSAPAGFPIKNLMGEDEKETSRHKAFHNPFKGITFEDKWENIWKE
;
A
#
# COMPACT_ATOMS: atom_id res chain seq x y z
N MET A 1 6.74 2.61 -28.64
CA MET A 1 7.29 2.75 -27.27
C MET A 1 6.26 2.45 -26.15
N ALA A 2 4.95 2.78 -26.29
CA ALA A 2 3.94 2.56 -25.22
C ALA A 2 3.71 1.09 -24.84
N LYS A 3 3.67 0.15 -25.78
CA LYS A 3 3.43 -1.30 -25.50
C LYS A 3 4.52 -1.94 -24.63
N ASN A 4 5.77 -1.55 -24.78
CA ASN A 4 6.89 -2.07 -23.96
C ASN A 4 6.79 -1.66 -22.50
N ASN A 5 6.27 -0.46 -22.22
CA ASN A 5 6.15 0.06 -20.86
C ASN A 5 5.02 -0.64 -20.07
N GLN A 6 3.91 -0.98 -20.73
CA GLN A 6 2.78 -1.68 -20.09
C GLN A 6 3.15 -3.13 -19.71
N SER A 7 3.86 -3.84 -20.58
CA SER A 7 4.37 -5.20 -20.31
C SER A 7 5.38 -5.22 -19.17
N ALA A 8 6.26 -4.22 -19.08
CA ALA A 8 7.23 -4.08 -17.99
C ALA A 8 6.53 -3.81 -16.64
N LYS A 9 5.52 -2.93 -16.62
CA LYS A 9 4.72 -2.66 -15.41
C LYS A 9 3.94 -3.90 -14.94
N ALA A 10 3.30 -4.62 -15.86
CA ALA A 10 2.57 -5.86 -15.53
C ALA A 10 3.51 -6.92 -14.94
N ARG A 11 4.71 -7.07 -15.51
CA ARG A 11 5.74 -7.99 -15.01
C ARG A 11 6.23 -7.61 -13.62
N MET A 12 6.45 -6.31 -13.38
CA MET A 12 6.84 -5.80 -12.06
C MET A 12 5.76 -6.04 -11.01
N GLY A 13 4.48 -5.87 -11.34
CA GLY A 13 3.35 -6.20 -10.47
C GLY A 13 3.33 -7.68 -10.10
N ALA A 14 3.41 -8.58 -11.09
CA ALA A 14 3.43 -10.02 -10.87
C ALA A 14 4.62 -10.50 -10.01
N ILE A 15 5.81 -9.89 -10.19
CA ILE A 15 6.96 -10.16 -9.33
C ILE A 15 6.66 -9.75 -7.89
N GLY A 16 6.09 -8.56 -7.69
CA GLY A 16 5.73 -8.06 -6.35
C GLY A 16 4.74 -8.97 -5.64
N GLU A 17 3.66 -9.37 -6.31
CA GLU A 17 2.67 -10.31 -5.76
C GLU A 17 3.33 -11.64 -5.34
N SER A 18 4.19 -12.21 -6.20
CA SER A 18 4.92 -13.45 -5.90
C SER A 18 5.85 -13.32 -4.70
N LEU A 19 6.54 -12.19 -4.57
CA LEU A 19 7.41 -11.89 -3.43
C LEU A 19 6.60 -11.78 -2.13
N VAL A 20 5.42 -11.15 -2.16
CA VAL A 20 4.55 -11.03 -0.98
C VAL A 20 4.02 -12.39 -0.56
N VAL A 21 3.55 -13.23 -1.49
CA VAL A 21 3.16 -14.62 -1.17
C VAL A 21 4.28 -15.35 -0.44
N ALA A 22 5.51 -15.32 -1.00
CA ALA A 22 6.66 -15.96 -0.38
C ALA A 22 6.97 -15.40 1.03
N LYS A 23 6.85 -14.07 1.22
CA LYS A 23 7.08 -13.42 2.51
C LYS A 23 6.02 -13.82 3.55
N LEU A 24 4.75 -13.87 3.18
CA LEU A 24 3.67 -14.31 4.07
C LEU A 24 3.84 -15.77 4.49
N MET A 25 4.22 -16.64 3.55
CA MET A 25 4.54 -18.05 3.85
C MET A 25 5.76 -18.19 4.78
N GLN A 26 6.77 -17.32 4.67
CA GLN A 26 7.91 -17.27 5.61
C GLN A 26 7.49 -16.85 7.03
N GLN A 27 6.36 -16.16 7.20
CA GLN A 27 5.77 -15.87 8.51
C GLN A 27 4.98 -17.05 9.11
N GLY A 28 4.87 -18.16 8.37
CA GLY A 28 4.07 -19.33 8.78
C GLY A 28 2.59 -19.21 8.40
N TRP A 29 2.21 -18.29 7.51
CA TRP A 29 0.82 -18.10 7.06
C TRP A 29 0.62 -18.67 5.67
N ASP A 30 -0.59 -19.17 5.38
CA ASP A 30 -0.94 -19.65 4.04
C ASP A 30 -1.34 -18.46 3.16
N ALA A 31 -0.72 -18.33 2.00
CA ALA A 31 -0.97 -17.20 1.09
C ALA A 31 -1.16 -17.68 -0.35
N PHE A 32 -2.17 -17.10 -1.01
CA PHE A 32 -2.56 -17.47 -2.38
C PHE A 32 -2.74 -16.22 -3.22
N ASN A 33 -2.22 -16.22 -4.46
CA ASN A 33 -2.49 -15.16 -5.42
C ASN A 33 -3.96 -15.27 -5.89
N ALA A 34 -4.77 -14.23 -5.62
CA ALA A 34 -6.18 -14.19 -5.98
C ALA A 34 -6.40 -14.05 -7.50
N ASN A 35 -5.41 -13.55 -8.24
CA ASN A 35 -5.46 -13.32 -9.69
C ASN A 35 -5.09 -14.55 -10.53
N CYS A 36 -4.88 -15.73 -9.92
CA CYS A 36 -4.52 -16.95 -10.64
C CYS A 36 -5.58 -17.43 -11.65
N THR A 37 -6.87 -17.19 -11.33
CA THR A 37 -7.99 -17.65 -12.15
C THR A 37 -8.79 -16.49 -12.78
N ILE A 38 -8.96 -15.39 -12.06
CA ILE A 38 -9.71 -14.22 -12.52
C ILE A 38 -8.82 -12.99 -12.35
N LYS A 39 -8.39 -12.39 -13.46
CA LYS A 39 -7.60 -11.16 -13.43
C LYS A 39 -8.38 -10.01 -12.78
N ASN A 40 -7.68 -9.24 -11.92
CA ASN A 40 -8.24 -8.08 -11.21
C ASN A 40 -9.45 -8.41 -10.32
N TYR A 41 -9.42 -9.55 -9.61
CA TYR A 41 -10.51 -9.95 -8.75
C TYR A 41 -10.73 -8.92 -7.63
N LYS A 42 -11.78 -8.09 -7.81
CA LYS A 42 -12.29 -7.12 -6.82
C LYS A 42 -11.21 -6.30 -6.08
N SER A 43 -10.15 -5.90 -6.76
CA SER A 43 -9.02 -5.16 -6.16
C SER A 43 -8.34 -5.92 -5.00
N ILE A 44 -8.27 -7.24 -5.09
CA ILE A 44 -7.56 -8.12 -4.15
C ILE A 44 -6.48 -8.85 -4.93
N ASP A 45 -5.25 -8.82 -4.45
CA ASP A 45 -4.14 -9.48 -5.11
C ASP A 45 -3.78 -10.81 -4.42
N ILE A 46 -3.90 -10.87 -3.08
CA ILE A 46 -3.54 -12.05 -2.29
C ILE A 46 -4.60 -12.32 -1.23
N ILE A 47 -4.94 -13.58 -1.04
CA ILE A 47 -5.70 -14.09 0.11
C ILE A 47 -4.69 -14.72 1.06
N CYS A 48 -4.67 -14.25 2.31
CA CYS A 48 -3.80 -14.74 3.36
C CYS A 48 -4.61 -15.34 4.50
N LEU A 49 -4.23 -16.53 4.96
CA LEU A 49 -4.87 -17.25 6.05
C LEU A 49 -3.88 -17.44 7.19
N ASN A 50 -4.32 -17.22 8.43
CA ASN A 50 -3.54 -17.53 9.62
C ASN A 50 -4.32 -18.48 10.52
N SER A 51 -3.88 -19.72 10.58
CA SER A 51 -4.51 -20.78 11.36
C SER A 51 -4.24 -20.66 12.87
N ASP A 52 -3.21 -19.90 13.25
CA ASP A 52 -2.84 -19.71 14.67
C ASP A 52 -3.68 -18.61 15.34
N LEU A 53 -4.25 -17.69 14.54
CA LEU A 53 -5.17 -16.68 15.01
C LEU A 53 -6.60 -17.25 15.03
N ARG A 54 -7.00 -17.83 16.16
CA ARG A 54 -8.37 -18.31 16.38
C ARG A 54 -9.22 -17.16 16.94
N GLU A 55 -10.46 -17.06 16.45
CA GLU A 55 -11.47 -16.29 17.17
C GLU A 55 -11.82 -17.04 18.44
N ASP A 56 -11.70 -16.38 19.60
CA ASP A 56 -11.95 -16.99 20.92
C ASP A 56 -13.34 -17.65 20.97
N GLY A 57 -13.36 -18.91 21.38
CA GLY A 57 -14.57 -19.65 21.74
C GLY A 57 -15.24 -20.46 20.62
N ASP A 58 -14.76 -20.47 19.39
CA ASP A 58 -15.31 -21.36 18.34
C ASP A 58 -14.50 -22.68 18.28
N LEU A 59 -15.18 -23.79 18.57
CA LEU A 59 -14.63 -25.16 18.40
C LEU A 59 -14.44 -25.54 16.92
N ARG A 60 -14.92 -24.70 15.98
CA ARG A 60 -14.73 -24.88 14.56
C ARG A 60 -13.43 -24.20 14.13
N TRP A 61 -12.61 -24.94 13.39
CA TRP A 61 -11.42 -24.39 12.78
C TRP A 61 -11.80 -23.31 11.77
N LYS A 62 -11.52 -22.06 12.07
CA LYS A 62 -11.66 -20.92 11.16
C LYS A 62 -10.37 -20.12 11.19
N PRO A 63 -9.54 -20.21 10.14
CA PRO A 63 -8.36 -19.35 10.05
C PRO A 63 -8.81 -17.90 9.89
N LYS A 64 -8.11 -16.97 10.57
CA LYS A 64 -8.28 -15.55 10.28
C LYS A 64 -7.86 -15.29 8.84
N THR A 65 -8.66 -14.54 8.09
CA THR A 65 -8.44 -14.26 6.66
C THR A 65 -8.15 -12.78 6.46
N ALA A 66 -7.12 -12.48 5.68
CA ALA A 66 -6.83 -11.13 5.22
C ALA A 66 -6.83 -11.06 3.67
N LEU A 67 -7.45 -10.00 3.13
CA LEU A 67 -7.50 -9.70 1.70
C LEU A 67 -6.47 -8.63 1.39
N VAL A 68 -5.32 -9.01 0.88
CA VAL A 68 -4.15 -8.13 0.74
C VAL A 68 -4.08 -7.51 -0.65
N GLN A 69 -3.89 -6.19 -0.71
CA GLN A 69 -3.59 -5.46 -1.93
C GLN A 69 -2.08 -5.22 -2.04
N VAL A 70 -1.52 -5.42 -3.23
CA VAL A 70 -0.08 -5.23 -3.50
C VAL A 70 0.12 -4.13 -4.53
N LYS A 71 1.06 -3.22 -4.28
CA LYS A 71 1.51 -2.22 -5.26
C LYS A 71 3.02 -2.21 -5.33
N THR A 72 3.56 -2.35 -6.54
CA THR A 72 5.01 -2.41 -6.77
C THR A 72 5.43 -1.33 -7.74
N CYS A 73 6.45 -0.56 -7.39
CA CYS A 73 7.04 0.41 -8.29
C CYS A 73 8.55 0.61 -8.02
N ASN A 74 9.21 1.35 -8.90
CA ASN A 74 10.62 1.78 -8.75
C ASN A 74 10.75 3.29 -8.48
N GLN A 75 9.65 3.94 -8.09
CA GLN A 75 9.61 5.36 -7.74
C GLN A 75 9.48 5.54 -6.24
N LYS A 76 10.10 6.59 -5.69
CA LYS A 76 10.03 6.91 -4.24
C LYS A 76 8.65 7.38 -3.78
N ASN A 77 7.75 7.70 -4.71
CA ASN A 77 6.32 7.91 -4.45
C ASN A 77 5.56 6.71 -5.00
N ILE A 78 5.08 5.83 -4.11
CA ILE A 78 4.44 4.57 -4.47
C ILE A 78 2.96 4.82 -4.78
N PRO A 79 2.49 4.57 -6.02
CA PRO A 79 1.08 4.77 -6.36
C PRO A 79 0.19 3.81 -5.54
N ILE A 80 -0.91 4.33 -4.99
CA ILE A 80 -1.79 3.57 -4.10
C ILE A 80 -3.06 3.04 -4.79
N GLY A 81 -3.27 3.35 -6.06
CA GLY A 81 -4.41 2.87 -6.85
C GLY A 81 -5.66 3.74 -6.77
N PHE A 82 -5.58 4.90 -6.14
CA PHE A 82 -6.62 5.93 -6.06
C PHE A 82 -6.16 7.20 -6.77
N THR A 83 -7.11 8.08 -7.10
CA THR A 83 -6.83 9.45 -7.54
C THR A 83 -6.75 10.39 -6.34
N MET A 84 -6.19 11.59 -6.57
CA MET A 84 -6.14 12.64 -5.53
C MET A 84 -7.55 13.03 -5.05
N GLU A 85 -8.54 13.08 -5.96
CA GLU A 85 -9.94 13.35 -5.63
C GLU A 85 -10.55 12.26 -4.73
N GLN A 86 -10.32 10.98 -5.08
CA GLN A 86 -10.86 9.86 -4.32
C GLN A 86 -10.31 9.79 -2.89
N THR A 87 -9.10 10.29 -2.66
CA THR A 87 -8.51 10.32 -1.32
C THR A 87 -9.07 11.43 -0.42
N GLN A 88 -9.88 12.35 -0.96
CA GLN A 88 -10.56 13.39 -0.18
C GLN A 88 -11.87 12.91 0.45
N ASP A 89 -12.38 11.77 0.04
CA ASP A 89 -13.61 11.17 0.56
C ASP A 89 -13.26 9.95 1.41
N ILE A 90 -13.33 10.13 2.74
CA ILE A 90 -12.99 9.06 3.70
C ILE A 90 -13.96 7.88 3.57
N LYS A 91 -15.24 8.14 3.29
CA LYS A 91 -16.24 7.10 3.10
C LYS A 91 -15.95 6.30 1.83
N TYR A 92 -15.55 6.98 0.75
CA TYR A 92 -15.13 6.30 -0.48
C TYR A 92 -13.93 5.38 -0.20
N LEU A 93 -12.94 5.83 0.58
CA LEU A 93 -11.80 4.99 0.97
C LEU A 93 -12.25 3.79 1.82
N GLU A 94 -13.11 4.00 2.82
CA GLU A 94 -13.66 2.92 3.66
C GLU A 94 -14.40 1.87 2.84
N ASP A 95 -15.16 2.31 1.83
CA ASP A 95 -15.92 1.43 0.95
C ASP A 95 -15.05 0.67 -0.07
N ASN A 96 -13.87 1.22 -0.45
CA ASN A 96 -13.06 0.67 -1.55
C ASN A 96 -11.74 0.03 -1.11
N VAL A 97 -11.19 0.37 0.06
CA VAL A 97 -10.04 -0.31 0.67
C VAL A 97 -10.53 -1.59 1.33
N LYS A 98 -10.23 -2.75 0.73
CA LYS A 98 -10.80 -4.05 1.17
C LYS A 98 -9.97 -4.76 2.23
N GLY A 99 -8.74 -4.34 2.44
CA GLY A 99 -7.84 -4.96 3.41
C GLY A 99 -6.51 -4.23 3.51
N PRO A 100 -5.52 -4.82 4.16
CA PRO A 100 -4.19 -4.26 4.29
C PRO A 100 -3.47 -4.15 2.94
N TYR A 101 -2.51 -3.23 2.88
CA TYR A 101 -1.68 -3.00 1.69
C TYR A 101 -0.23 -3.41 1.96
N VAL A 102 0.38 -4.03 0.95
CA VAL A 102 1.82 -4.21 0.87
C VAL A 102 2.34 -3.36 -0.29
N LEU A 103 3.03 -2.30 0.06
CA LEU A 103 3.63 -1.36 -0.88
C LEU A 103 5.10 -1.70 -1.06
N ILE A 104 5.52 -1.95 -2.30
CA ILE A 104 6.87 -2.43 -2.60
C ILE A 104 7.62 -1.38 -3.41
N TYR A 105 8.73 -0.94 -2.86
CA TYR A 105 9.71 -0.14 -3.58
C TYR A 105 10.84 -1.03 -4.09
N ARG A 106 11.00 -1.07 -5.42
CA ARG A 106 12.14 -1.71 -6.06
C ARG A 106 13.25 -0.69 -6.25
N GLU A 107 14.30 -0.81 -5.45
CA GLU A 107 15.51 -0.03 -5.56
C GLU A 107 16.48 -0.73 -6.52
N GLU A 108 16.90 -0.03 -7.57
CA GLU A 108 17.95 -0.52 -8.46
C GLU A 108 19.32 -0.14 -7.91
N LYS A 109 20.20 -1.14 -7.74
CA LYS A 109 21.57 -0.98 -7.28
C LYS A 109 22.53 -1.72 -8.21
N ASP A 110 23.79 -1.32 -8.19
CA ASP A 110 24.85 -2.02 -8.90
C ASP A 110 24.86 -3.50 -8.49
N GLY A 111 24.61 -4.39 -9.46
CA GLY A 111 24.53 -5.83 -9.25
C GLY A 111 23.16 -6.42 -9.00
N GLY A 112 22.06 -5.63 -9.01
CA GLY A 112 20.71 -6.18 -8.91
C GLY A 112 19.66 -5.22 -8.35
N SER A 113 18.49 -5.77 -8.06
CA SER A 113 17.38 -5.02 -7.46
C SER A 113 17.17 -5.43 -6.01
N LYS A 114 17.05 -4.45 -5.12
CA LYS A 114 16.61 -4.65 -3.73
C LYS A 114 15.12 -4.29 -3.63
N TYR A 115 14.36 -5.07 -2.88
CA TYR A 115 12.95 -4.81 -2.61
C TYR A 115 12.77 -4.42 -1.15
N ARG A 116 12.06 -3.31 -0.92
CA ARG A 116 11.64 -2.85 0.40
C ARG A 116 10.13 -3.00 0.49
N PHE A 117 9.64 -3.53 1.59
CA PHE A 117 8.24 -3.85 1.81
C PHE A 117 7.68 -2.96 2.91
N PHE A 118 6.63 -2.22 2.61
CA PHE A 118 5.91 -1.41 3.59
C PHE A 118 4.52 -2.02 3.76
N VAL A 119 4.27 -2.58 4.94
CA VAL A 119 3.02 -3.28 5.26
C VAL A 119 2.17 -2.37 6.14
N ILE A 120 1.02 -1.96 5.63
CA ILE A 120 0.14 -1.02 6.30
C ILE A 120 -1.24 -1.64 6.48
N SER A 121 -1.82 -1.55 7.69
CA SER A 121 -3.17 -2.04 7.97
C SER A 121 -4.22 -1.27 7.16
N ARG A 122 -5.40 -1.85 7.00
CA ARG A 122 -6.51 -1.17 6.30
C ARG A 122 -6.81 0.20 6.89
N LYS A 123 -6.94 0.27 8.21
CA LYS A 123 -7.27 1.51 8.94
C LYS A 123 -6.17 2.56 8.81
N ASP A 124 -4.91 2.16 8.97
CA ASP A 124 -3.78 3.08 8.87
C ASP A 124 -3.58 3.59 7.44
N PHE A 125 -3.84 2.72 6.43
CA PHE A 125 -3.82 3.12 5.03
C PHE A 125 -4.84 4.22 4.73
N ILE A 126 -6.10 4.03 5.16
CA ILE A 126 -7.18 5.02 4.96
C ILE A 126 -6.81 6.34 5.62
N LYS A 127 -6.34 6.30 6.87
CA LYS A 127 -5.93 7.48 7.62
C LYS A 127 -4.81 8.24 6.92
N LEU A 128 -3.72 7.54 6.55
CA LEU A 128 -2.58 8.17 5.87
C LEU A 128 -2.98 8.72 4.50
N ALA A 129 -3.80 7.98 3.73
CA ALA A 129 -4.24 8.41 2.41
C ALA A 129 -5.06 9.70 2.49
N TYR A 130 -6.00 9.79 3.43
CA TYR A 130 -6.81 10.98 3.62
C TYR A 130 -5.96 12.17 4.09
N GLU A 131 -5.22 12.04 5.21
CA GLU A 131 -4.51 13.16 5.82
C GLU A 131 -3.37 13.70 4.94
N LEU A 132 -2.56 12.82 4.33
CA LEU A 132 -1.45 13.23 3.46
C LEU A 132 -1.94 13.96 2.20
N HIS A 133 -2.98 13.43 1.54
CA HIS A 133 -3.45 14.04 0.30
C HIS A 133 -4.34 15.26 0.57
N HIS A 134 -5.02 15.33 1.72
CA HIS A 134 -5.71 16.54 2.15
C HIS A 134 -4.71 17.70 2.33
N TRP A 135 -3.64 17.44 3.10
CA TRP A 135 -2.54 18.41 3.22
C TRP A 135 -1.96 18.78 1.86
N TYR A 136 -1.67 17.78 1.02
CA TYR A 136 -1.08 18.03 -0.29
C TYR A 136 -1.98 18.89 -1.19
N ILE A 137 -3.30 18.80 -1.09
CA ILE A 137 -4.25 19.59 -1.88
C ILE A 137 -4.39 21.00 -1.32
N HIS A 138 -4.51 21.16 0.00
CA HIS A 138 -4.93 22.42 0.62
C HIS A 138 -3.78 23.28 1.16
N ASP A 139 -2.69 22.67 1.59
CA ASP A 139 -1.57 23.36 2.25
C ASP A 139 -0.31 23.49 1.37
N TRP A 140 -0.42 23.14 0.09
CA TRP A 140 0.66 23.27 -0.87
C TRP A 140 0.36 24.37 -1.88
N GLU A 141 1.16 25.46 -1.87
CA GLU A 141 1.09 26.49 -2.90
C GLU A 141 1.63 25.96 -4.24
N ARG A 142 0.86 26.14 -5.32
CA ARG A 142 1.19 25.66 -6.65
C ARG A 142 1.08 26.78 -7.67
N GLU A 143 2.04 26.80 -8.59
CA GLU A 143 2.00 27.67 -9.76
C GLU A 143 0.90 27.24 -10.76
N LYS A 144 0.56 25.94 -10.77
CA LYS A 144 -0.49 25.38 -11.65
C LYS A 144 -1.53 24.63 -10.83
N PRO A 145 -2.80 24.66 -11.24
CA PRO A 145 -3.85 23.89 -10.59
C PRO A 145 -3.49 22.40 -10.53
N LEU A 146 -3.81 21.75 -9.40
CA LEU A 146 -3.65 20.31 -9.26
C LEU A 146 -4.68 19.60 -10.13
N VAL A 147 -4.24 18.57 -10.85
CA VAL A 147 -5.13 17.66 -11.56
C VAL A 147 -5.65 16.63 -10.57
N LEU A 148 -6.89 16.80 -10.10
CA LEU A 148 -7.49 15.95 -9.08
C LEU A 148 -7.66 14.48 -9.54
N SER A 149 -7.76 14.23 -10.84
CA SER A 149 -7.76 12.88 -11.42
C SER A 149 -6.36 12.24 -11.50
N ALA A 150 -5.30 12.96 -11.08
CA ALA A 150 -3.95 12.39 -11.05
C ALA A 150 -3.86 11.25 -10.01
N PRO A 151 -3.01 10.23 -10.26
CA PRO A 151 -2.78 9.15 -9.32
C PRO A 151 -2.22 9.66 -8.00
N ALA A 152 -2.82 9.23 -6.89
CA ALA A 152 -2.33 9.44 -5.54
C ALA A 152 -1.21 8.43 -5.22
N GLY A 153 -0.29 8.82 -4.32
CA GLY A 153 0.81 7.95 -3.92
C GLY A 153 1.38 8.30 -2.56
N PHE A 154 2.06 7.33 -1.95
CA PHE A 154 2.76 7.53 -0.68
C PHE A 154 4.26 7.69 -0.90
N PRO A 155 4.85 8.85 -0.53
CA PRO A 155 6.29 9.00 -0.44
C PRO A 155 6.87 8.02 0.58
N ILE A 156 8.00 7.38 0.26
CA ILE A 156 8.65 6.41 1.15
C ILE A 156 8.93 7.00 2.54
N LYS A 157 9.32 8.27 2.62
CA LYS A 157 9.58 8.94 3.89
C LYS A 157 8.35 8.97 4.81
N ASN A 158 7.14 9.15 4.27
CA ASN A 158 5.92 9.11 5.08
C ASN A 158 5.60 7.69 5.55
N LEU A 159 5.94 6.66 4.75
CA LEU A 159 5.86 5.26 5.16
C LEU A 159 6.93 4.87 6.21
N MET A 160 7.99 5.67 6.32
CA MET A 160 9.02 5.57 7.37
C MET A 160 8.65 6.38 8.63
N GLY A 161 7.47 7.02 8.66
CA GLY A 161 7.03 7.82 9.79
C GLY A 161 7.68 9.21 9.88
N GLU A 162 8.16 9.74 8.76
CA GLU A 162 8.75 11.07 8.71
C GLU A 162 7.70 12.14 8.39
N ASP A 163 7.88 13.32 8.98
CA ASP A 163 7.13 14.53 8.67
C ASP A 163 7.62 15.18 7.36
N GLU A 164 6.79 16.03 6.76
CA GLU A 164 7.24 17.01 5.77
C GLU A 164 7.54 18.33 6.47
N LYS A 165 8.75 18.83 6.28
CA LYS A 165 9.14 20.13 6.82
C LYS A 165 8.46 21.25 6.05
N GLU A 166 8.14 22.34 6.74
CA GLU A 166 7.68 23.55 6.11
C GLU A 166 8.71 24.11 5.13
N THR A 167 8.22 24.62 4.02
CA THR A 167 9.04 25.34 3.01
C THR A 167 8.32 26.63 2.58
N SER A 168 8.94 27.41 1.72
CA SER A 168 8.29 28.59 1.11
C SER A 168 7.05 28.24 0.26
N ARG A 169 6.82 26.96 -0.05
CA ARG A 169 5.73 26.51 -0.94
C ARG A 169 4.67 25.68 -0.25
N HIS A 170 4.89 25.23 0.96
CA HIS A 170 3.91 24.43 1.71
C HIS A 170 4.15 24.51 3.23
N LYS A 171 3.06 24.38 3.98
CA LYS A 171 3.11 24.19 5.43
C LYS A 171 3.71 22.84 5.78
N ALA A 172 4.14 22.67 7.03
CA ALA A 172 4.58 21.36 7.51
C ALA A 172 3.43 20.34 7.45
N PHE A 173 3.75 19.10 7.06
CA PHE A 173 2.86 17.96 7.26
C PHE A 173 3.33 17.17 8.47
N HIS A 174 2.44 17.04 9.45
CA HIS A 174 2.68 16.20 10.61
C HIS A 174 2.12 14.82 10.33
N ASN A 175 3.02 13.87 10.10
CA ASN A 175 2.63 12.50 9.80
C ASN A 175 1.88 11.90 11.00
N PRO A 176 0.63 11.39 10.83
CA PRO A 176 -0.12 10.76 11.91
C PRO A 176 0.57 9.52 12.50
N PHE A 177 1.60 9.01 11.82
CA PHE A 177 2.43 7.88 12.22
C PHE A 177 3.90 8.28 12.47
N LYS A 178 4.12 9.51 12.94
CA LYS A 178 5.46 10.02 13.22
C LYS A 178 6.27 9.07 14.11
N GLY A 179 7.47 8.71 13.66
CA GLY A 179 8.36 7.77 14.34
C GLY A 179 7.96 6.30 14.23
N ILE A 180 6.89 5.98 13.51
CA ILE A 180 6.45 4.61 13.25
C ILE A 180 6.75 4.25 11.80
N THR A 181 7.61 3.26 11.59
CA THR A 181 7.86 2.73 10.24
C THR A 181 6.91 1.59 9.92
N PHE A 182 6.43 1.55 8.68
CA PHE A 182 5.68 0.43 8.12
C PHE A 182 6.60 -0.62 7.44
N GLU A 183 7.92 -0.36 7.37
CA GLU A 183 8.85 -1.28 6.72
C GLU A 183 8.95 -2.61 7.47
N ASP A 184 8.71 -3.70 6.74
CA ASP A 184 8.74 -5.09 7.22
C ASP A 184 7.82 -5.39 8.43
N LYS A 185 6.73 -4.62 8.60
CA LYS A 185 5.74 -4.78 9.67
C LYS A 185 4.64 -5.75 9.28
N TRP A 186 5.01 -7.02 9.04
CA TRP A 186 4.12 -8.06 8.54
C TRP A 186 2.90 -8.32 9.44
N GLU A 187 3.02 -8.10 10.75
CA GLU A 187 1.91 -8.18 11.70
C GLU A 187 0.75 -7.20 11.39
N ASN A 188 0.99 -6.14 10.62
CA ASN A 188 -0.04 -5.18 10.22
C ASN A 188 -1.09 -5.80 9.27
N ILE A 189 -0.79 -6.96 8.66
CA ILE A 189 -1.78 -7.73 7.87
C ILE A 189 -3.01 -8.09 8.72
N TRP A 190 -2.84 -8.28 10.03
CA TRP A 190 -3.86 -8.76 10.95
C TRP A 190 -4.49 -7.66 11.82
N LYS A 191 -3.99 -6.42 11.71
CA LYS A 191 -4.55 -5.26 12.41
C LYS A 191 -5.73 -4.70 11.60
N GLU A 192 -6.83 -4.40 12.29
CA GLU A 192 -8.02 -3.74 11.74
C GLU A 192 -7.88 -2.22 11.74
#